data_3edb3efd22c33f0327ebbde49792753f
#
_entry.id   3edb3efd22c33f0327ebbde49792753f
#
_cell.length_a   1.000
_cell.length_b   1.000
_cell.length_c   1.000
_cell.angle_alpha   90.00
_cell.angle_beta   90.00
_cell.angle_gamma   90.00
#
_symmetry.space_group_name_H-M   'P 1'
#
loop_
_entity.id
_entity.type
_entity.pdbx_description
1 polymer ?
#
loop_
_entity_poly.entity_id
_entity_poly.type
_entity_poly.pdbx_seq_one_letter_code
_entity_poly.pdbx_strand_id
1 'polypeptide(L)'
;VSTVHTRRITGLETEFGITSVLDSHRRLGPDEVARYLFAPVVDRYRSSNIYWRNGSRVYLDVGAHPEYATAECDSLHQLVAYDRSGEVIFHRLAEQCERTLAERGIGGKVYLLKNNTDSLGNSYGCHENFLVSRDVPLKALSAQLLPFLVTRQLICGAGKISVPSPGAPNENFGPGFCLSQRSDHVWEGVSSATTRSRPIINTRDEPHADSARYRRLHVIVGDSNMSETTTALKVGSALLVLEMIEAGVELPDFELSNEIRSIREISRDFSGSTPLDLRNGGTVTALAIQQAFHAAAVDWLDQRGEDGTGTPNSQLADVVDLWGRVLDCFGTGDFSPVDTEIDWVIKKSLIDAVAERGNLGITDPRLAQIDLTYHDINPDRGLFHLLVRRGRAKTLIDPAEILAATEQAPATTRAAVRGKFLHAAEESTRQTTVDWTRLKVNGEGGGELLLPDPFCTGSPEIDAALADLTDLLAEAPA
;
A
#
# COMPACT_ATOMS: atom_id res chain seq x y z
N VAL A 1 6.77 -16.64 -26.59
CA VAL A 1 6.49 -15.24 -26.20
C VAL A 1 5.56 -15.33 -25.02
N SER A 2 5.98 -14.80 -23.87
CA SER A 2 5.12 -14.74 -22.69
C SER A 2 3.97 -13.75 -22.93
N THR A 3 2.84 -13.97 -22.27
CA THR A 3 1.70 -13.05 -22.35
C THR A 3 1.99 -11.82 -21.51
N VAL A 4 1.96 -10.62 -22.11
CA VAL A 4 2.04 -9.35 -21.40
C VAL A 4 0.65 -8.98 -20.88
N HIS A 5 0.55 -8.74 -19.58
CA HIS A 5 -0.71 -8.34 -18.94
C HIS A 5 -0.81 -6.82 -18.78
N THR A 6 -1.28 -6.11 -19.82
CA THR A 6 -1.57 -4.67 -19.76
C THR A 6 -2.81 -4.35 -18.92
N ARG A 7 -3.76 -5.28 -18.84
CA ARG A 7 -4.80 -5.29 -17.81
C ARG A 7 -4.42 -6.24 -16.69
N ARG A 8 -4.13 -5.69 -15.53
CA ARG A 8 -3.58 -6.43 -14.38
C ARG A 8 -4.35 -6.11 -13.11
N ILE A 9 -4.75 -7.14 -12.37
CA ILE A 9 -5.24 -6.94 -11.01
C ILE A 9 -4.11 -6.49 -10.12
N THR A 10 -4.39 -5.43 -9.38
CA THR A 10 -3.50 -4.87 -8.34
C THR A 10 -4.27 -4.68 -7.04
N GLY A 11 -3.56 -4.68 -5.93
CA GLY A 11 -4.11 -4.41 -4.60
C GLY A 11 -3.04 -3.92 -3.64
N LEU A 12 -3.45 -3.11 -2.66
CA LEU A 12 -2.61 -2.66 -1.56
C LEU A 12 -3.18 -3.19 -0.24
N GLU A 13 -2.30 -3.68 0.63
CA GLU A 13 -2.59 -4.05 2.01
C GLU A 13 -1.85 -3.06 2.91
N THR A 14 -2.58 -2.23 3.63
CA THR A 14 -2.02 -1.16 4.46
C THR A 14 -2.35 -1.42 5.91
N GLU A 15 -1.32 -1.64 6.73
CA GLU A 15 -1.41 -1.68 8.18
C GLU A 15 -1.28 -0.26 8.74
N PHE A 16 -2.07 0.06 9.78
CA PHE A 16 -2.03 1.35 10.45
C PHE A 16 -1.45 1.23 11.84
N GLY A 17 -0.58 2.17 12.21
CA GLY A 17 -0.22 2.40 13.60
C GLY A 17 -1.43 2.92 14.37
N ILE A 18 -1.62 2.46 15.62
CA ILE A 18 -2.71 2.90 16.46
C ILE A 18 -2.21 3.35 17.83
N THR A 19 -2.70 4.49 18.30
CA THR A 19 -2.43 4.99 19.65
C THR A 19 -3.56 5.89 20.13
N SER A 20 -3.54 6.27 21.42
CA SER A 20 -4.52 7.20 21.99
C SER A 20 -3.87 8.18 22.95
N VAL A 21 -4.45 9.37 23.02
CA VAL A 21 -4.17 10.37 24.05
C VAL A 21 -5.47 10.62 24.80
N LEU A 22 -5.52 10.21 26.06
CA LEU A 22 -6.72 10.27 26.89
C LEU A 22 -6.67 11.45 27.85
N ASP A 23 -7.85 12.02 28.15
CA ASP A 23 -8.00 13.14 29.08
C ASP A 23 -7.76 12.74 30.54
N SER A 24 -7.81 11.45 30.84
CA SER A 24 -7.56 10.87 32.15
C SER A 24 -6.15 10.33 32.28
N HIS A 25 -5.71 10.05 33.52
CA HIS A 25 -4.44 9.38 33.79
C HIS A 25 -4.39 7.90 33.34
N ARG A 26 -5.54 7.34 32.88
CA ARG A 26 -5.59 5.99 32.33
C ARG A 26 -4.86 5.96 30.99
N ARG A 27 -4.02 4.96 30.80
CA ARG A 27 -3.39 4.65 29.51
C ARG A 27 -4.01 3.39 28.96
N LEU A 28 -4.45 3.43 27.71
CA LEU A 28 -4.83 2.24 26.94
C LEU A 28 -3.65 1.84 26.07
N GLY A 29 -3.32 0.55 26.10
CA GLY A 29 -2.36 -0.03 25.14
C GLY A 29 -2.94 -0.08 23.73
N PRO A 30 -2.09 -0.21 22.69
CA PRO A 30 -2.56 -0.35 21.31
C PRO A 30 -3.61 -1.44 21.13
N ASP A 31 -3.42 -2.61 21.76
CA ASP A 31 -4.37 -3.73 21.72
C ASP A 31 -5.76 -3.41 22.30
N GLU A 32 -5.79 -2.58 23.35
CA GLU A 32 -7.06 -2.16 23.94
C GLU A 32 -7.77 -1.16 23.03
N VAL A 33 -7.02 -0.18 22.48
CA VAL A 33 -7.57 0.81 21.54
C VAL A 33 -8.09 0.12 20.29
N ALA A 34 -7.35 -0.85 19.73
CA ALA A 34 -7.77 -1.62 18.57
C ALA A 34 -9.06 -2.41 18.81
N ARG A 35 -9.24 -2.98 20.02
CA ARG A 35 -10.51 -3.64 20.39
C ARG A 35 -11.67 -2.66 20.45
N TYR A 36 -11.49 -1.45 20.96
CA TYR A 36 -12.53 -0.43 20.95
C TYR A 36 -12.82 0.06 19.52
N LEU A 37 -11.80 0.22 18.68
CA LEU A 37 -11.95 0.60 17.27
C LEU A 37 -12.80 -0.42 16.51
N PHE A 38 -12.57 -1.71 16.72
CA PHE A 38 -13.29 -2.79 16.04
C PHE A 38 -14.57 -3.25 16.75
N ALA A 39 -14.90 -2.71 17.91
CA ALA A 39 -16.11 -3.10 18.62
C ALA A 39 -17.39 -3.01 17.75
N PRO A 40 -17.64 -1.92 16.99
CA PRO A 40 -18.81 -1.84 16.12
C PRO A 40 -18.82 -2.89 15.01
N VAL A 41 -17.66 -3.24 14.48
CA VAL A 41 -17.48 -4.27 13.45
C VAL A 41 -17.79 -5.65 14.05
N VAL A 42 -17.22 -5.96 15.23
CA VAL A 42 -17.44 -7.24 15.91
C VAL A 42 -18.89 -7.39 16.37
N ASP A 43 -19.50 -6.33 16.86
CA ASP A 43 -20.90 -6.36 17.30
C ASP A 43 -21.84 -6.67 16.12
N ARG A 44 -21.55 -6.13 14.95
CA ARG A 44 -22.37 -6.34 13.75
C ARG A 44 -22.09 -7.67 13.05
N TYR A 45 -20.82 -7.97 12.80
CA TYR A 45 -20.41 -9.08 11.94
C TYR A 45 -19.89 -10.31 12.69
N ARG A 46 -19.78 -10.25 14.04
CA ARG A 46 -19.24 -11.31 14.91
C ARG A 46 -17.80 -11.71 14.55
N SER A 47 -17.06 -10.80 13.88
CA SER A 47 -15.68 -11.01 13.44
C SER A 47 -14.95 -9.68 13.39
N SER A 48 -13.64 -9.69 13.67
CA SER A 48 -12.73 -8.58 13.42
C SER A 48 -12.02 -8.69 12.06
N ASN A 49 -12.50 -9.57 11.19
CA ASN A 49 -11.98 -9.82 9.86
C ASN A 49 -13.14 -9.97 8.89
N ILE A 50 -13.44 -8.92 8.14
CA ILE A 50 -14.62 -8.82 7.30
C ILE A 50 -14.28 -8.27 5.92
N TYR A 51 -15.17 -8.51 4.97
CA TYR A 51 -15.23 -7.76 3.72
C TYR A 51 -16.20 -6.59 3.90
N TRP A 52 -15.72 -5.40 3.53
CA TRP A 52 -16.50 -4.18 3.54
C TRP A 52 -17.38 -4.10 2.28
N ARG A 53 -18.48 -3.35 2.32
CA ARG A 53 -19.43 -3.24 1.19
C ARG A 53 -18.80 -2.84 -0.14
N ASN A 54 -17.68 -2.14 -0.13
CA ASN A 54 -16.91 -1.80 -1.32
C ASN A 54 -16.03 -2.95 -1.85
N GLY A 55 -16.19 -4.16 -1.34
CA GLY A 55 -15.43 -5.34 -1.72
C GLY A 55 -14.03 -5.45 -1.15
N SER A 56 -13.55 -4.45 -0.41
CA SER A 56 -12.27 -4.46 0.29
C SER A 56 -12.35 -5.24 1.61
N ARG A 57 -11.20 -5.58 2.18
CA ARG A 57 -11.13 -6.28 3.46
C ARG A 57 -10.66 -5.37 4.57
N VAL A 58 -11.34 -5.42 5.71
CA VAL A 58 -11.04 -4.68 6.94
C VAL A 58 -10.81 -5.69 8.06
N TYR A 59 -9.65 -5.66 8.70
CA TYR A 59 -9.31 -6.65 9.72
C TYR A 59 -8.26 -6.16 10.72
N LEU A 60 -8.13 -6.90 11.83
CA LEU A 60 -7.01 -6.76 12.76
C LEU A 60 -5.97 -7.82 12.43
N ASP A 61 -4.77 -7.37 12.09
CA ASP A 61 -3.63 -8.26 11.89
C ASP A 61 -2.92 -8.59 13.21
N VAL A 62 -1.94 -9.48 13.13
CA VAL A 62 -1.08 -9.87 14.26
C VAL A 62 -0.37 -8.63 14.82
N GLY A 63 -0.49 -8.43 16.14
CA GLY A 63 0.03 -7.22 16.79
C GLY A 63 -1.00 -6.10 16.94
N ALA A 64 -2.28 -6.40 16.67
CA ALA A 64 -3.42 -5.48 16.81
C ALA A 64 -3.33 -4.24 15.89
N HIS A 65 -2.65 -4.36 14.75
CA HIS A 65 -2.67 -3.32 13.73
C HIS A 65 -3.97 -3.40 12.92
N PRO A 66 -4.75 -2.29 12.86
CA PRO A 66 -5.83 -2.20 11.89
C PRO A 66 -5.27 -2.28 10.48
N GLU A 67 -5.83 -3.15 9.65
CA GLU A 67 -5.36 -3.37 8.29
C GLU A 67 -6.50 -3.28 7.28
N TYR A 68 -6.19 -2.64 6.16
CA TYR A 68 -7.09 -2.50 5.02
C TYR A 68 -6.44 -3.07 3.77
N ALA A 69 -7.07 -4.08 3.18
CA ALA A 69 -6.72 -4.60 1.87
C ALA A 69 -7.74 -4.11 0.84
N THR A 70 -7.28 -3.37 -0.17
CA THR A 70 -8.16 -2.87 -1.24
C THR A 70 -8.87 -4.02 -1.95
N ALA A 71 -10.05 -3.76 -2.49
CA ALA A 71 -10.66 -4.64 -3.48
C ALA A 71 -9.71 -4.83 -4.68
N GLU A 72 -9.98 -5.85 -5.51
CA GLU A 72 -9.26 -6.04 -6.76
C GLU A 72 -9.48 -4.83 -7.67
N CYS A 73 -8.39 -4.10 -7.95
CA CYS A 73 -8.38 -2.97 -8.88
C CYS A 73 -7.62 -3.36 -10.15
N ASP A 74 -8.08 -2.90 -11.29
CA ASP A 74 -7.43 -3.17 -12.59
C ASP A 74 -6.92 -1.92 -13.30
N SER A 75 -7.03 -0.74 -12.65
CA SER A 75 -6.40 0.50 -13.10
C SER A 75 -5.74 1.27 -11.96
N LEU A 76 -4.75 2.09 -12.30
CA LEU A 76 -3.92 2.79 -11.32
C LEU A 76 -4.72 3.79 -10.48
N HIS A 77 -5.50 4.67 -11.11
CA HIS A 77 -6.30 5.67 -10.37
C HIS A 77 -7.36 4.99 -9.50
N GLN A 78 -7.98 3.92 -10.01
CA GLN A 78 -8.91 3.11 -9.20
C GLN A 78 -8.22 2.59 -7.94
N LEU A 79 -7.02 2.03 -8.05
CA LEU A 79 -6.28 1.53 -6.89
C LEU A 79 -5.99 2.65 -5.87
N VAL A 80 -5.56 3.84 -6.33
CA VAL A 80 -5.30 4.99 -5.46
C VAL A 80 -6.58 5.44 -4.76
N ALA A 81 -7.72 5.48 -5.46
CA ALA A 81 -9.01 5.81 -4.86
C ALA A 81 -9.41 4.82 -3.75
N TYR A 82 -9.21 3.51 -3.98
CA TYR A 82 -9.53 2.47 -2.99
C TYR A 82 -8.54 2.47 -1.81
N ASP A 83 -7.26 2.76 -2.01
CA ASP A 83 -6.31 2.95 -0.92
C ASP A 83 -6.73 4.13 -0.02
N ARG A 84 -7.09 5.26 -0.62
CA ARG A 84 -7.61 6.44 0.10
C ARG A 84 -8.96 6.17 0.80
N SER A 85 -9.83 5.35 0.21
CA SER A 85 -11.11 5.00 0.83
C SER A 85 -10.92 4.24 2.15
N GLY A 86 -9.86 3.45 2.28
CA GLY A 86 -9.49 2.78 3.54
C GLY A 86 -9.21 3.77 4.66
N GLU A 87 -8.54 4.88 4.39
CA GLU A 87 -8.30 5.95 5.37
C GLU A 87 -9.63 6.57 5.84
N VAL A 88 -10.57 6.82 4.92
CA VAL A 88 -11.89 7.36 5.26
C VAL A 88 -12.69 6.39 6.12
N ILE A 89 -12.67 5.10 5.79
CA ILE A 89 -13.36 4.05 6.56
C ILE A 89 -12.78 3.97 7.97
N PHE A 90 -11.47 3.90 8.11
CA PHE A 90 -10.82 3.83 9.43
C PHE A 90 -10.96 5.12 10.24
N HIS A 91 -10.97 6.28 9.58
CA HIS A 91 -11.25 7.54 10.27
C HIS A 91 -12.67 7.54 10.89
N ARG A 92 -13.71 7.10 10.14
CA ARG A 92 -15.07 6.95 10.66
C ARG A 92 -15.13 5.98 11.86
N LEU A 93 -14.39 4.86 11.80
CA LEU A 93 -14.29 3.92 12.92
C LEU A 93 -13.60 4.55 14.14
N ALA A 94 -12.57 5.38 13.93
CA ALA A 94 -11.88 6.09 15.01
C ALA A 94 -12.80 7.12 15.69
N GLU A 95 -13.59 7.87 14.94
CA GLU A 95 -14.59 8.78 15.50
C GLU A 95 -15.65 8.03 16.33
N GLN A 96 -16.11 6.88 15.84
CA GLN A 96 -17.05 6.04 16.60
C GLN A 96 -16.43 5.48 17.88
N CYS A 97 -15.15 5.07 17.80
CA CYS A 97 -14.37 4.64 18.95
C CYS A 97 -14.26 5.75 20.01
N GLU A 98 -13.93 6.99 19.60
CA GLU A 98 -13.86 8.14 20.51
C GLU A 98 -15.21 8.41 21.21
N ARG A 99 -16.33 8.33 20.48
CA ARG A 99 -17.69 8.45 21.07
C ARG A 99 -17.96 7.37 22.11
N THR A 100 -17.66 6.10 21.77
CA THR A 100 -17.85 4.97 22.69
C THR A 100 -17.00 5.08 23.95
N LEU A 101 -15.75 5.56 23.82
CA LEU A 101 -14.87 5.81 24.96
C LEU A 101 -15.43 6.94 25.85
N ALA A 102 -15.90 8.02 25.25
CA ALA A 102 -16.50 9.14 25.98
C ALA A 102 -17.76 8.73 26.76
N GLU A 103 -18.64 7.91 26.19
CA GLU A 103 -19.82 7.34 26.86
C GLU A 103 -19.44 6.47 28.08
N ARG A 104 -18.24 5.89 28.08
CA ARG A 104 -17.68 5.14 29.21
C ARG A 104 -16.89 6.00 30.19
N GLY A 105 -16.92 7.32 30.03
CA GLY A 105 -16.17 8.26 30.87
C GLY A 105 -14.66 8.29 30.60
N ILE A 106 -14.23 7.78 29.43
CA ILE A 106 -12.84 7.78 28.98
C ILE A 106 -12.75 8.77 27.82
N GLY A 107 -12.62 10.07 28.11
CA GLY A 107 -12.42 11.10 27.07
C GLY A 107 -11.04 11.01 26.46
N GLY A 108 -10.90 11.51 25.22
CA GLY A 108 -9.59 11.58 24.54
C GLY A 108 -9.69 11.42 23.03
N LYS A 109 -8.52 11.24 22.41
CA LYS A 109 -8.37 11.11 20.96
C LYS A 109 -7.69 9.79 20.59
N VAL A 110 -8.18 9.18 19.52
CA VAL A 110 -7.58 7.99 18.88
C VAL A 110 -6.81 8.44 17.63
N TYR A 111 -5.59 7.97 17.49
CA TYR A 111 -4.73 8.26 16.35
C TYR A 111 -4.52 7.01 15.54
N LEU A 112 -4.78 7.10 14.26
CA LEU A 112 -4.43 6.09 13.25
C LEU A 112 -3.40 6.70 12.30
N LEU A 113 -2.29 6.01 12.14
CA LEU A 113 -1.11 6.51 11.44
C LEU A 113 -0.81 5.60 10.25
N LYS A 114 -0.84 6.15 9.04
CA LYS A 114 -0.46 5.45 7.82
C LYS A 114 1.06 5.53 7.62
N ASN A 115 1.80 4.94 8.57
CA ASN A 115 3.25 4.84 8.55
C ASN A 115 3.68 3.36 8.69
N ASN A 116 4.97 3.08 8.77
CA ASN A 116 5.48 1.71 8.79
C ASN A 116 6.34 1.38 10.01
N THR A 117 6.50 2.30 10.95
CA THR A 117 7.29 2.07 12.15
C THR A 117 6.71 2.83 13.33
N ASP A 118 6.69 2.19 14.50
CA ASP A 118 6.35 2.85 15.75
C ASP A 118 7.59 3.41 16.47
N SER A 119 7.38 4.08 17.61
CA SER A 119 8.44 4.66 18.43
C SER A 119 9.29 3.61 19.16
N LEU A 120 8.87 2.35 19.21
CA LEU A 120 9.60 1.23 19.82
C LEU A 120 10.45 0.47 18.80
N GLY A 121 10.38 0.85 17.51
CA GLY A 121 11.10 0.18 16.43
C GLY A 121 10.39 -1.04 15.86
N ASN A 122 9.11 -1.30 16.24
CA ASN A 122 8.32 -2.29 15.55
C ASN A 122 7.95 -1.78 14.16
N SER A 123 7.91 -2.69 13.19
CA SER A 123 7.55 -2.34 11.81
C SER A 123 6.33 -3.13 11.36
N TYR A 124 5.47 -2.46 10.64
CA TYR A 124 4.27 -2.98 10.00
C TYR A 124 4.22 -2.55 8.53
N GLY A 125 3.39 -3.22 7.72
CA GLY A 125 3.54 -3.25 6.27
C GLY A 125 2.68 -2.28 5.49
N CYS A 126 3.11 -2.10 4.25
CA CYS A 126 2.27 -1.73 3.12
C CYS A 126 2.63 -2.70 1.99
N HIS A 127 1.80 -3.69 1.75
CA HIS A 127 2.08 -4.74 0.80
C HIS A 127 1.42 -4.44 -0.53
N GLU A 128 2.16 -4.72 -1.61
CA GLU A 128 1.67 -4.56 -2.96
C GLU A 128 1.43 -5.95 -3.56
N ASN A 129 0.26 -6.13 -4.15
CA ASN A 129 -0.13 -7.37 -4.80
C ASN A 129 -0.33 -7.12 -6.29
N PHE A 130 0.32 -7.94 -7.10
CA PHE A 130 0.19 -7.90 -8.56
C PHE A 130 -0.12 -9.29 -9.09
N LEU A 131 -1.13 -9.40 -9.93
CA LEU A 131 -1.40 -10.61 -10.68
C LEU A 131 -0.36 -10.73 -11.81
N VAL A 132 0.43 -11.78 -11.83
CA VAL A 132 1.46 -12.01 -12.85
C VAL A 132 1.27 -13.36 -13.55
N SER A 133 1.73 -13.46 -14.81
CA SER A 133 1.71 -14.70 -15.56
C SER A 133 2.64 -15.75 -14.97
N ARG A 134 2.28 -17.02 -15.12
CA ARG A 134 3.18 -18.14 -14.83
C ARG A 134 4.16 -18.43 -15.97
N ASP A 135 4.00 -17.80 -17.12
CA ASP A 135 4.90 -17.97 -18.26
C ASP A 135 6.34 -17.52 -17.95
N VAL A 136 6.47 -16.52 -17.03
CA VAL A 136 7.77 -16.09 -16.54
C VAL A 136 8.08 -16.83 -15.22
N PRO A 137 9.18 -17.62 -15.16
CA PRO A 137 9.57 -18.27 -13.92
C PRO A 137 9.84 -17.25 -12.80
N LEU A 138 9.33 -17.51 -11.58
CA LEU A 138 9.47 -16.59 -10.45
C LEU A 138 10.91 -16.18 -10.18
N LYS A 139 11.87 -17.10 -10.34
CA LYS A 139 13.30 -16.81 -10.16
C LYS A 139 13.80 -15.76 -11.16
N ALA A 140 13.40 -15.87 -12.43
CA ALA A 140 13.79 -14.90 -13.46
C ALA A 140 13.11 -13.55 -13.24
N LEU A 141 11.81 -13.55 -12.90
CA LEU A 141 11.06 -12.35 -12.55
C LEU A 141 11.72 -11.62 -11.36
N SER A 142 12.01 -12.37 -10.29
CA SER A 142 12.60 -11.78 -9.07
C SER A 142 13.99 -11.22 -9.32
N ALA A 143 14.84 -11.90 -10.10
CA ALA A 143 16.20 -11.43 -10.41
C ALA A 143 16.18 -10.08 -11.14
N GLN A 144 15.23 -9.86 -12.04
CA GLN A 144 15.09 -8.59 -12.77
C GLN A 144 14.37 -7.51 -11.94
N LEU A 145 13.42 -7.90 -11.09
CA LEU A 145 12.61 -6.96 -10.32
C LEU A 145 13.33 -6.45 -9.04
N LEU A 146 14.16 -7.27 -8.39
CA LEU A 146 14.82 -6.91 -7.13
C LEU A 146 15.65 -5.63 -7.21
N PRO A 147 16.51 -5.40 -8.22
CA PRO A 147 17.28 -4.15 -8.32
C PRO A 147 16.38 -2.91 -8.40
N PHE A 148 15.26 -3.01 -9.13
CA PHE A 148 14.25 -1.95 -9.17
C PHE A 148 13.61 -1.72 -7.79
N LEU A 149 13.15 -2.78 -7.12
CA LEU A 149 12.48 -2.66 -5.81
C LEU A 149 13.40 -2.12 -4.72
N VAL A 150 14.68 -2.48 -4.74
CA VAL A 150 15.69 -2.00 -3.78
C VAL A 150 15.95 -0.51 -3.97
N THR A 151 16.02 -0.04 -5.21
CA THR A 151 16.40 1.33 -5.55
C THR A 151 15.22 2.29 -5.66
N ARG A 152 13.97 1.81 -5.84
CA ARG A 152 12.79 2.68 -6.05
C ARG A 152 12.42 3.55 -4.86
N GLN A 153 12.99 3.32 -3.67
CA GLN A 153 12.82 4.24 -2.54
C GLN A 153 13.29 5.66 -2.85
N LEU A 154 14.18 5.86 -3.83
CA LEU A 154 14.54 7.18 -4.34
C LEU A 154 13.31 7.95 -4.80
N ILE A 155 12.38 7.28 -5.47
CA ILE A 155 11.22 7.90 -6.11
C ILE A 155 9.92 7.80 -5.29
N CYS A 156 9.79 6.83 -4.37
CA CYS A 156 8.52 6.58 -3.68
C CYS A 156 8.65 6.25 -2.18
N GLY A 157 9.79 6.51 -1.56
CA GLY A 157 9.91 6.40 -0.10
C GLY A 157 9.00 7.39 0.62
N ALA A 158 8.55 7.03 1.83
CA ALA A 158 7.72 7.90 2.68
C ALA A 158 8.52 8.74 3.66
N GLY A 159 9.82 8.52 3.74
CA GLY A 159 10.73 9.22 4.62
C GLY A 159 10.51 8.95 6.12
N LYS A 160 11.55 9.03 6.90
CA LYS A 160 11.47 9.07 8.37
C LYS A 160 12.72 9.66 9.00
N ILE A 161 12.60 10.14 10.23
CA ILE A 161 13.74 10.39 11.10
C ILE A 161 14.18 9.04 11.69
N SER A 162 15.43 8.64 11.42
CA SER A 162 16.04 7.43 11.97
C SER A 162 16.98 7.80 13.11
N VAL A 163 16.74 7.22 14.28
CA VAL A 163 17.64 7.31 15.42
C VAL A 163 18.19 5.92 15.69
N PRO A 164 19.51 5.71 15.59
CA PRO A 164 20.11 4.41 15.84
C PRO A 164 19.85 3.93 17.26
N SER A 165 19.64 2.63 17.42
CA SER A 165 19.58 2.01 18.74
C SER A 165 20.46 0.75 18.78
N PRO A 166 21.04 0.42 19.94
CA PRO A 166 21.89 -0.76 20.09
C PRO A 166 21.18 -2.04 19.67
N GLY A 167 21.83 -2.87 18.86
CA GLY A 167 21.28 -4.13 18.35
C GLY A 167 20.27 -3.97 17.19
N ALA A 168 19.94 -2.75 16.79
CA ALA A 168 19.07 -2.51 15.64
C ALA A 168 19.85 -2.52 14.30
N PRO A 169 19.20 -2.80 13.18
CA PRO A 169 19.84 -2.80 11.85
C PRO A 169 20.51 -1.48 11.45
N ASN A 170 20.07 -0.38 12.07
CA ASN A 170 20.61 0.96 11.85
C ASN A 170 21.70 1.37 12.84
N GLU A 171 22.17 0.47 13.72
CA GLU A 171 23.14 0.75 14.79
C GLU A 171 24.42 1.45 14.27
N ASN A 172 24.89 1.08 13.10
CA ASN A 172 26.13 1.60 12.52
C ASN A 172 25.96 2.91 11.74
N PHE A 173 24.73 3.44 11.66
CA PHE A 173 24.47 4.72 10.99
C PHE A 173 24.23 5.82 12.03
N GLY A 174 24.60 7.06 11.70
CA GLY A 174 24.25 8.20 12.55
C GLY A 174 22.76 8.53 12.54
N PRO A 175 22.26 9.34 13.50
CA PRO A 175 20.90 9.85 13.43
C PRO A 175 20.73 10.75 12.21
N GLY A 176 19.61 10.63 11.49
CA GLY A 176 19.37 11.38 10.27
C GLY A 176 18.00 11.10 9.68
N PHE A 177 17.68 11.83 8.61
CA PHE A 177 16.51 11.53 7.82
C PHE A 177 16.83 10.41 6.83
N CYS A 178 15.89 9.50 6.60
CA CYS A 178 15.98 8.38 5.66
C CYS A 178 14.89 8.47 4.60
N LEU A 179 15.16 8.00 3.39
CA LEU A 179 14.20 7.97 2.27
C LEU A 179 13.03 7.01 2.54
N SER A 180 13.31 5.83 3.12
CA SER A 180 12.32 4.79 3.37
C SER A 180 12.17 4.48 4.85
N GLN A 181 10.95 4.15 5.26
CA GLN A 181 10.65 3.65 6.59
C GLN A 181 10.94 2.16 6.74
N ARG A 182 10.84 1.39 5.65
CA ARG A 182 10.94 -0.08 5.64
C ARG A 182 12.36 -0.60 5.42
N SER A 183 13.28 0.19 4.89
CA SER A 183 14.64 -0.23 4.49
C SER A 183 15.43 -0.95 5.60
N ASP A 184 15.24 -0.55 6.86
CA ASP A 184 15.91 -1.16 8.01
C ASP A 184 15.21 -2.44 8.50
N HIS A 185 14.02 -2.77 7.98
CA HIS A 185 13.15 -3.83 8.49
C HIS A 185 12.96 -4.99 7.52
N VAL A 186 13.75 -5.08 6.45
CA VAL A 186 13.81 -6.21 5.53
C VAL A 186 15.10 -7.00 5.75
N TRP A 187 15.04 -8.34 5.60
CA TRP A 187 16.13 -9.24 5.96
C TRP A 187 16.53 -10.21 4.85
N GLU A 188 15.68 -10.40 3.85
CA GLU A 188 15.92 -11.30 2.71
C GLU A 188 15.38 -10.66 1.43
N GLY A 189 16.00 -10.97 0.28
CA GLY A 189 15.49 -10.54 -1.02
C GLY A 189 14.19 -11.26 -1.37
N VAL A 190 14.21 -12.59 -1.36
CA VAL A 190 13.08 -13.46 -1.74
C VAL A 190 12.94 -14.60 -0.72
N SER A 191 11.76 -14.75 -0.12
CA SER A 191 11.50 -15.81 0.86
C SER A 191 10.00 -16.11 0.98
N SER A 192 9.65 -17.32 1.41
CA SER A 192 8.28 -17.68 1.77
C SER A 192 7.92 -17.35 3.22
N ALA A 193 8.89 -17.00 4.06
CA ALA A 193 8.68 -16.63 5.45
C ALA A 193 8.16 -15.19 5.53
N THR A 194 7.11 -14.96 6.32
CA THR A 194 6.47 -13.63 6.42
C THR A 194 6.99 -12.83 7.62
N THR A 195 6.80 -13.35 8.82
CA THR A 195 6.96 -12.58 10.06
C THR A 195 8.43 -12.42 10.50
N ARG A 196 9.26 -13.44 10.29
CA ARG A 196 10.65 -13.42 10.77
C ARG A 196 11.64 -12.82 9.79
N SER A 197 11.51 -13.11 8.49
CA SER A 197 12.49 -12.68 7.48
C SER A 197 12.07 -11.42 6.73
N ARG A 198 10.79 -11.05 6.73
CA ARG A 198 10.27 -9.86 6.03
C ARG A 198 11.02 -9.64 4.71
N PRO A 199 10.83 -10.51 3.72
CA PRO A 199 11.55 -10.42 2.45
C PRO A 199 11.09 -9.22 1.63
N ILE A 200 11.86 -8.82 0.62
CA ILE A 200 11.43 -7.82 -0.36
C ILE A 200 10.27 -8.39 -1.19
N ILE A 201 10.42 -9.65 -1.66
CA ILE A 201 9.38 -10.41 -2.37
C ILE A 201 9.02 -11.65 -1.56
N ASN A 202 7.74 -11.77 -1.20
CA ASN A 202 7.22 -12.98 -0.57
C ASN A 202 6.78 -13.97 -1.66
N THR A 203 7.23 -15.23 -1.53
CA THR A 203 6.96 -16.27 -2.52
C THR A 203 5.75 -17.14 -2.19
N ARG A 204 4.95 -16.80 -1.15
CA ARG A 204 3.69 -17.49 -0.86
C ARG A 204 2.76 -17.33 -2.05
N ASP A 205 2.47 -18.44 -2.71
CA ASP A 205 1.70 -18.48 -3.94
C ASP A 205 0.23 -18.75 -3.62
N GLU A 206 -0.52 -17.68 -3.38
CA GLU A 206 -1.96 -17.69 -3.15
C GLU A 206 -2.62 -16.72 -4.14
N PRO A 207 -2.81 -17.12 -5.42
CA PRO A 207 -3.22 -16.18 -6.46
C PRO A 207 -4.67 -15.71 -6.32
N HIS A 208 -5.49 -16.41 -5.53
CA HIS A 208 -6.94 -16.16 -5.48
C HIS A 208 -7.57 -16.05 -6.87
N ALA A 209 -7.07 -16.85 -7.82
CA ALA A 209 -7.44 -16.89 -9.23
C ALA A 209 -7.08 -18.27 -9.79
N ASP A 210 -7.22 -18.48 -11.11
CA ASP A 210 -6.75 -19.69 -11.77
C ASP A 210 -5.23 -19.86 -11.57
N SER A 211 -4.85 -20.77 -10.69
CA SER A 211 -3.47 -21.04 -10.31
C SER A 211 -2.62 -21.69 -11.43
N ALA A 212 -3.25 -22.17 -12.50
CA ALA A 212 -2.52 -22.68 -13.66
C ALA A 212 -2.01 -21.52 -14.55
N ARG A 213 -2.70 -20.39 -14.53
CA ARG A 213 -2.39 -19.21 -15.37
C ARG A 213 -1.66 -18.13 -14.60
N TYR A 214 -2.03 -17.89 -13.35
CA TYR A 214 -1.64 -16.72 -12.58
C TYR A 214 -0.89 -17.07 -11.31
N ARG A 215 -0.04 -16.14 -10.90
CA ARG A 215 0.63 -16.07 -9.61
C ARG A 215 0.34 -14.72 -8.98
N ARG A 216 0.19 -14.68 -7.66
CA ARG A 216 0.23 -13.44 -6.91
C ARG A 216 1.68 -13.06 -6.62
N LEU A 217 2.18 -12.00 -7.22
CA LEU A 217 3.42 -11.38 -6.81
C LEU A 217 3.12 -10.53 -5.57
N HIS A 218 3.75 -10.86 -4.46
CA HIS A 218 3.54 -10.19 -3.18
C HIS A 218 4.81 -9.45 -2.77
N VAL A 219 4.82 -8.12 -2.94
CA VAL A 219 5.93 -7.21 -2.62
C VAL A 219 5.66 -6.58 -1.27
N ILE A 220 6.57 -6.77 -0.29
CA ILE A 220 6.35 -6.32 1.09
C ILE A 220 7.32 -5.25 1.57
N VAL A 221 8.20 -4.76 0.71
CA VAL A 221 9.24 -3.76 1.02
C VAL A 221 8.72 -2.32 0.98
N GLY A 222 7.61 -2.06 0.31
CA GLY A 222 7.11 -0.71 0.07
C GLY A 222 6.72 0.04 1.34
N ASP A 223 6.91 1.36 1.33
CA ASP A 223 6.41 2.25 2.37
C ASP A 223 4.91 2.57 2.16
N SER A 224 4.21 2.88 3.23
CA SER A 224 2.88 3.48 3.21
C SER A 224 2.99 4.96 2.82
N ASN A 225 2.31 5.36 1.75
CA ASN A 225 2.36 6.71 1.23
C ASN A 225 1.09 7.50 1.59
N MET A 226 1.25 8.76 2.03
CA MET A 226 0.15 9.70 2.21
C MET A 226 -0.20 10.41 0.89
N SER A 227 0.82 10.72 0.09
CA SER A 227 0.67 11.36 -1.22
C SER A 227 0.13 10.38 -2.26
N GLU A 228 -0.98 10.76 -2.89
CA GLU A 228 -1.61 9.99 -3.97
C GLU A 228 -0.69 9.88 -5.19
N THR A 229 0.06 10.92 -5.51
CA THR A 229 1.04 10.93 -6.60
C THR A 229 2.22 10.01 -6.32
N THR A 230 2.70 9.95 -5.06
CA THR A 230 3.73 8.97 -4.66
C THR A 230 3.20 7.54 -4.73
N THR A 231 1.96 7.28 -4.30
CA THR A 231 1.33 5.96 -4.41
C THR A 231 1.20 5.55 -5.88
N ALA A 232 0.73 6.47 -6.74
CA ALA A 232 0.62 6.24 -8.19
C ALA A 232 1.99 5.96 -8.82
N LEU A 233 3.02 6.73 -8.46
CA LEU A 233 4.39 6.51 -8.94
C LEU A 233 4.93 5.14 -8.49
N LYS A 234 4.73 4.76 -7.23
CA LYS A 234 5.16 3.47 -6.69
C LYS A 234 4.57 2.29 -7.45
N VAL A 235 3.26 2.29 -7.63
CA VAL A 235 2.54 1.18 -8.28
C VAL A 235 2.69 1.24 -9.79
N GLY A 236 2.54 2.42 -10.39
CA GLY A 236 2.61 2.60 -11.85
C GLY A 236 3.98 2.26 -12.43
N SER A 237 5.07 2.65 -11.75
CA SER A 237 6.41 2.23 -12.17
C SER A 237 6.60 0.71 -12.06
N ALA A 238 6.06 0.07 -11.03
CA ALA A 238 6.09 -1.39 -10.91
C ALA A 238 5.26 -2.09 -12.00
N LEU A 239 4.10 -1.53 -12.38
CA LEU A 239 3.30 -2.05 -13.51
C LEU A 239 4.11 -2.04 -14.81
N LEU A 240 4.76 -0.92 -15.15
CA LEU A 240 5.60 -0.80 -16.33
C LEU A 240 6.77 -1.79 -16.31
N VAL A 241 7.46 -1.91 -15.16
CA VAL A 241 8.57 -2.87 -15.03
C VAL A 241 8.09 -4.31 -15.20
N LEU A 242 6.94 -4.68 -14.65
CA LEU A 242 6.37 -6.02 -14.82
C LEU A 242 5.99 -6.30 -16.27
N GLU A 243 5.39 -5.33 -16.96
CA GLU A 243 5.07 -5.46 -18.38
C GLU A 243 6.33 -5.63 -19.24
N MET A 244 7.39 -4.85 -18.97
CA MET A 244 8.67 -4.96 -19.66
C MET A 244 9.32 -6.34 -19.46
N ILE A 245 9.30 -6.88 -18.24
CA ILE A 245 9.82 -8.22 -17.94
C ILE A 245 9.00 -9.29 -18.68
N GLU A 246 7.68 -9.19 -18.69
CA GLU A 246 6.80 -10.12 -19.40
C GLU A 246 6.99 -10.04 -20.93
N ALA A 247 7.24 -8.83 -21.46
CA ALA A 247 7.54 -8.60 -22.87
C ALA A 247 8.92 -9.08 -23.29
N GLY A 248 9.81 -9.40 -22.31
CA GLY A 248 11.20 -9.77 -22.59
C GLY A 248 12.05 -8.59 -23.04
N VAL A 249 11.74 -7.38 -22.58
CA VAL A 249 12.60 -6.21 -22.80
C VAL A 249 13.96 -6.47 -22.16
N GLU A 250 15.03 -6.26 -22.92
CA GLU A 250 16.38 -6.41 -22.42
C GLU A 250 16.70 -5.26 -21.44
N LEU A 251 16.82 -5.61 -20.17
CA LEU A 251 17.29 -4.72 -19.11
C LEU A 251 18.74 -5.08 -18.75
N PRO A 252 19.57 -4.10 -18.38
CA PRO A 252 20.91 -4.40 -17.90
C PRO A 252 20.91 -5.32 -16.69
N ASP A 253 21.92 -6.17 -16.57
CA ASP A 253 22.10 -7.04 -15.41
C ASP A 253 22.58 -6.22 -14.21
N PHE A 254 21.65 -5.89 -13.34
CA PHE A 254 21.87 -5.18 -12.09
C PHE A 254 21.75 -6.09 -10.85
N GLU A 255 21.97 -7.39 -10.98
CA GLU A 255 21.89 -8.29 -9.83
C GLU A 255 22.87 -7.84 -8.74
N LEU A 256 22.31 -7.36 -7.63
CA LEU A 256 23.07 -6.84 -6.50
C LEU A 256 23.75 -8.00 -5.74
N SER A 257 24.95 -7.78 -5.25
CA SER A 257 25.67 -8.77 -4.44
C SER A 257 25.05 -8.93 -3.05
N ASN A 258 24.42 -7.87 -2.53
CA ASN A 258 23.76 -7.85 -1.22
C ASN A 258 22.63 -6.79 -1.20
N GLU A 259 21.41 -7.22 -1.51
CA GLU A 259 20.22 -6.37 -1.58
C GLU A 259 19.90 -5.71 -0.23
N ILE A 260 20.13 -6.43 0.87
CA ILE A 260 19.77 -5.97 2.23
C ILE A 260 20.72 -4.89 2.71
N ARG A 261 22.00 -4.98 2.40
CA ARG A 261 22.96 -3.92 2.67
C ARG A 261 22.68 -2.72 1.78
N SER A 262 22.47 -2.95 0.50
CA SER A 262 22.21 -1.90 -0.50
C SER A 262 20.97 -1.07 -0.15
N ILE A 263 19.84 -1.70 0.20
CA ILE A 263 18.62 -0.96 0.51
C ILE A 263 18.77 -0.02 1.73
N ARG A 264 19.57 -0.41 2.71
CA ARG A 264 19.86 0.41 3.91
C ARG A 264 20.79 1.57 3.60
N GLU A 265 21.81 1.35 2.79
CA GLU A 265 22.75 2.39 2.34
C GLU A 265 22.03 3.43 1.47
N ILE A 266 21.24 2.99 0.49
CA ILE A 266 20.45 3.85 -0.39
C ILE A 266 19.51 4.73 0.41
N SER A 267 18.88 4.20 1.45
CA SER A 267 17.90 4.95 2.26
C SER A 267 18.47 6.22 2.89
N ARG A 268 19.79 6.33 2.98
CA ARG A 268 20.51 7.45 3.60
C ARG A 268 21.26 8.30 2.58
N ASP A 269 21.18 7.94 1.31
CA ASP A 269 21.89 8.61 0.24
C ASP A 269 20.96 9.53 -0.58
N PHE A 270 20.98 10.82 -0.25
CA PHE A 270 20.22 11.85 -0.96
C PHE A 270 20.88 12.31 -2.26
N SER A 271 22.05 11.77 -2.60
CA SER A 271 22.70 12.01 -3.90
C SER A 271 22.42 10.90 -4.92
N GLY A 272 21.96 9.73 -4.45
CA GLY A 272 21.78 8.54 -5.28
C GLY A 272 23.08 7.97 -5.86
N SER A 273 24.23 8.45 -5.38
CA SER A 273 25.56 8.18 -5.95
C SER A 273 26.37 7.09 -5.22
N THR A 274 25.84 6.56 -4.11
CA THR A 274 26.51 5.47 -3.39
C THR A 274 26.73 4.28 -4.32
N PRO A 275 27.98 3.79 -4.47
CA PRO A 275 28.28 2.64 -5.29
C PRO A 275 27.75 1.36 -4.66
N LEU A 276 27.01 0.58 -5.44
CA LEU A 276 26.43 -0.69 -5.08
C LEU A 276 27.18 -1.81 -5.80
N ASP A 277 27.61 -2.84 -5.07
CA ASP A 277 28.32 -3.97 -5.63
C ASP A 277 27.37 -4.90 -6.41
N LEU A 278 27.70 -5.21 -7.64
CA LEU A 278 27.01 -6.19 -8.48
C LEU A 278 27.58 -7.60 -8.29
N ARG A 279 26.77 -8.61 -8.51
CA ARG A 279 27.18 -10.01 -8.41
C ARG A 279 28.19 -10.39 -9.48
N ASN A 280 28.20 -9.72 -10.64
CA ASN A 280 29.16 -9.87 -11.70
C ASN A 280 30.54 -9.22 -11.42
N GLY A 281 30.72 -8.58 -10.24
CA GLY A 281 31.96 -7.92 -9.82
C GLY A 281 32.09 -6.46 -10.23
N GLY A 282 31.07 -5.88 -10.89
CA GLY A 282 30.98 -4.44 -11.18
C GLY A 282 30.36 -3.66 -10.04
N THR A 283 30.29 -2.34 -10.23
CA THR A 283 29.55 -1.41 -9.35
C THR A 283 28.61 -0.54 -10.16
N VAL A 284 27.51 -0.13 -9.55
CA VAL A 284 26.51 0.77 -10.13
C VAL A 284 25.93 1.65 -9.03
N THR A 285 25.36 2.81 -9.35
CA THR A 285 24.64 3.62 -8.37
C THR A 285 23.14 3.34 -8.39
N ALA A 286 22.44 3.60 -7.30
CA ALA A 286 20.98 3.48 -7.24
C ALA A 286 20.29 4.40 -8.26
N LEU A 287 20.83 5.60 -8.45
CA LEU A 287 20.33 6.54 -9.45
C LEU A 287 20.49 5.97 -10.87
N ALA A 288 21.63 5.39 -11.22
CA ALA A 288 21.86 4.80 -12.54
C ALA A 288 20.93 3.60 -12.81
N ILE A 289 20.66 2.77 -11.81
CA ILE A 289 19.67 1.69 -11.93
C ILE A 289 18.29 2.26 -12.25
N GLN A 290 17.83 3.24 -11.49
CA GLN A 290 16.51 3.85 -11.70
C GLN A 290 16.42 4.59 -13.05
N GLN A 291 17.47 5.26 -13.49
CA GLN A 291 17.55 5.90 -14.81
C GLN A 291 17.43 4.87 -15.95
N ALA A 292 18.07 3.72 -15.83
CA ALA A 292 17.97 2.66 -16.84
C ALA A 292 16.55 2.08 -16.91
N PHE A 293 15.90 1.82 -15.77
CA PHE A 293 14.51 1.36 -15.75
C PHE A 293 13.56 2.41 -16.29
N HIS A 294 13.77 3.68 -15.94
CA HIS A 294 12.95 4.80 -16.45
C HIS A 294 13.07 4.93 -17.97
N ALA A 295 14.29 4.93 -18.51
CA ALA A 295 14.50 5.01 -19.96
C ALA A 295 13.80 3.87 -20.70
N ALA A 296 13.95 2.63 -20.21
CA ALA A 296 13.24 1.49 -20.77
C ALA A 296 11.71 1.61 -20.65
N ALA A 297 11.20 2.21 -19.58
CA ALA A 297 9.78 2.45 -19.39
C ALA A 297 9.22 3.51 -20.34
N VAL A 298 9.98 4.56 -20.67
CA VAL A 298 9.66 5.54 -21.74
C VAL A 298 9.52 4.82 -23.07
N ASP A 299 10.54 4.05 -23.48
CA ASP A 299 10.53 3.30 -24.74
C ASP A 299 9.41 2.24 -24.78
N TRP A 300 9.10 1.63 -23.65
CA TRP A 300 8.01 0.66 -23.56
C TRP A 300 6.64 1.34 -23.72
N LEU A 301 6.42 2.48 -23.08
CA LEU A 301 5.14 3.19 -23.13
C LEU A 301 4.82 3.67 -24.55
N ASP A 302 5.82 4.07 -25.33
CA ASP A 302 5.65 4.50 -26.74
C ASP A 302 5.14 3.38 -27.64
N GLN A 303 5.42 2.11 -27.32
CA GLN A 303 4.99 0.94 -28.08
C GLN A 303 3.86 0.12 -27.41
N ARG A 304 3.47 0.50 -26.18
CA ARG A 304 2.46 -0.20 -25.40
C ARG A 304 1.10 -0.08 -26.05
N GLY A 305 0.50 -1.21 -26.40
CA GLY A 305 -0.88 -1.27 -26.88
C GLY A 305 -1.88 -0.90 -25.77
N GLU A 306 -3.01 -0.32 -26.19
CA GLU A 306 -4.13 0.01 -25.30
C GLU A 306 -5.42 -0.50 -25.94
N ASP A 307 -6.20 -1.29 -25.20
CA ASP A 307 -7.48 -1.87 -25.66
C ASP A 307 -8.69 -1.27 -24.92
N GLY A 308 -8.47 -0.20 -24.16
CA GLY A 308 -9.50 0.46 -23.36
C GLY A 308 -9.80 -0.24 -22.03
N THR A 309 -9.01 -1.24 -21.66
CA THR A 309 -9.08 -1.92 -20.36
C THR A 309 -7.78 -1.72 -19.55
N GLY A 310 -7.86 -1.89 -18.25
CA GLY A 310 -6.70 -1.74 -17.39
C GLY A 310 -6.28 -0.28 -17.16
N THR A 311 -4.99 -0.06 -16.89
CA THR A 311 -4.44 1.27 -16.67
C THR A 311 -4.20 1.97 -18.02
N PRO A 312 -4.83 3.13 -18.28
CA PRO A 312 -4.63 3.88 -19.51
C PRO A 312 -3.20 4.39 -19.66
N ASN A 313 -2.73 4.50 -20.92
CA ASN A 313 -1.41 5.06 -21.22
C ASN A 313 -1.23 6.49 -20.69
N SER A 314 -2.31 7.27 -20.64
CA SER A 314 -2.26 8.64 -20.07
C SER A 314 -1.86 8.64 -18.59
N GLN A 315 -2.39 7.74 -17.78
CA GLN A 315 -2.00 7.60 -16.36
C GLN A 315 -0.55 7.12 -16.22
N LEU A 316 -0.10 6.23 -17.10
CA LEU A 316 1.29 5.76 -17.11
C LEU A 316 2.26 6.83 -17.62
N ALA A 317 1.83 7.72 -18.52
CA ALA A 317 2.62 8.87 -18.96
C ALA A 317 2.87 9.84 -17.80
N ASP A 318 1.85 10.12 -16.96
CA ASP A 318 2.02 10.93 -15.75
C ASP A 318 3.01 10.28 -14.76
N VAL A 319 2.98 8.94 -14.64
CA VAL A 319 3.94 8.18 -13.83
C VAL A 319 5.37 8.33 -14.36
N VAL A 320 5.57 8.17 -15.67
CA VAL A 320 6.89 8.27 -16.31
C VAL A 320 7.43 9.70 -16.21
N ASP A 321 6.57 10.72 -16.41
CA ASP A 321 6.96 12.13 -16.23
C ASP A 321 7.42 12.40 -14.79
N LEU A 322 6.62 12.03 -13.79
CA LEU A 322 6.99 12.26 -12.40
C LEU A 322 8.26 11.48 -12.02
N TRP A 323 8.40 10.23 -12.51
CA TRP A 323 9.59 9.43 -12.30
C TRP A 323 10.84 10.14 -12.84
N GLY A 324 10.81 10.61 -14.08
CA GLY A 324 11.90 11.38 -14.68
C GLY A 324 12.25 12.64 -13.89
N ARG A 325 11.24 13.44 -13.50
CA ARG A 325 11.44 14.67 -12.71
C ARG A 325 12.12 14.39 -11.36
N VAL A 326 11.74 13.30 -10.67
CA VAL A 326 12.42 12.92 -9.42
C VAL A 326 13.88 12.55 -9.66
N LEU A 327 14.19 11.78 -10.72
CA LEU A 327 15.57 11.43 -11.05
C LEU A 327 16.42 12.66 -11.44
N ASP A 328 15.85 13.61 -12.14
CA ASP A 328 16.51 14.89 -12.47
C ASP A 328 16.85 15.70 -11.22
N CYS A 329 15.97 15.68 -10.19
CA CYS A 329 16.25 16.31 -8.91
C CYS A 329 17.48 15.72 -8.21
N PHE A 330 17.71 14.40 -8.29
CA PHE A 330 18.96 13.80 -7.79
C PHE A 330 20.19 14.30 -8.55
N GLY A 331 20.07 14.52 -9.85
CA GLY A 331 21.14 15.07 -10.68
C GLY A 331 21.52 16.51 -10.35
N THR A 332 20.54 17.32 -9.96
CA THR A 332 20.72 18.76 -9.64
C THR A 332 20.91 19.04 -8.16
N GLY A 333 20.45 18.14 -7.27
CA GLY A 333 20.36 18.35 -5.83
C GLY A 333 19.20 19.28 -5.41
N ASP A 334 18.37 19.75 -6.36
CA ASP A 334 17.20 20.58 -6.11
C ASP A 334 15.91 19.75 -6.27
N PHE A 335 15.21 19.54 -5.17
CA PHE A 335 13.95 18.77 -5.12
C PHE A 335 12.70 19.68 -5.16
N SER A 336 12.85 20.98 -5.33
CA SER A 336 11.69 21.89 -5.42
C SER A 336 10.70 21.56 -6.56
N PRO A 337 11.11 20.97 -7.71
CA PRO A 337 10.15 20.58 -8.75
C PRO A 337 9.16 19.48 -8.34
N VAL A 338 9.43 18.73 -7.27
CA VAL A 338 8.61 17.61 -6.80
C VAL A 338 8.21 17.71 -5.32
N ASP A 339 8.40 18.88 -4.70
CA ASP A 339 8.20 19.14 -3.26
C ASP A 339 6.74 19.16 -2.81
N THR A 340 5.79 18.98 -3.73
CA THR A 340 4.35 18.84 -3.47
C THR A 340 3.80 17.47 -3.88
N GLU A 341 4.65 16.56 -4.40
CA GLU A 341 4.22 15.31 -5.02
C GLU A 341 4.82 14.07 -4.35
N ILE A 342 6.06 14.16 -3.83
CA ILE A 342 6.81 13.02 -3.27
C ILE A 342 6.86 13.10 -1.75
N ASP A 343 6.36 12.07 -1.08
CA ASP A 343 6.22 12.03 0.38
C ASP A 343 7.49 12.37 1.15
N TRP A 344 8.62 11.69 0.83
CA TRP A 344 9.85 11.96 1.56
C TRP A 344 10.38 13.38 1.33
N VAL A 345 10.16 13.96 0.12
CA VAL A 345 10.57 15.33 -0.20
C VAL A 345 9.71 16.34 0.58
N ILE A 346 8.38 16.17 0.55
CA ILE A 346 7.42 17.02 1.29
C ILE A 346 7.80 17.02 2.78
N LYS A 347 7.97 15.83 3.35
CA LYS A 347 8.25 15.68 4.78
C LYS A 347 9.62 16.23 5.16
N LYS A 348 10.65 15.95 4.36
CA LYS A 348 12.00 16.48 4.59
C LYS A 348 12.02 17.99 4.57
N SER A 349 11.38 18.61 3.57
CA SER A 349 11.29 20.09 3.46
C SER A 349 10.65 20.72 4.70
N LEU A 350 9.61 20.08 5.27
CA LEU A 350 8.99 20.55 6.50
C LEU A 350 9.91 20.42 7.70
N ILE A 351 10.56 19.27 7.85
CA ILE A 351 11.47 18.98 8.98
C ILE A 351 12.65 19.95 8.92
N ASP A 352 13.28 20.12 7.76
CA ASP A 352 14.41 21.03 7.56
C ASP A 352 14.02 22.47 7.89
N ALA A 353 12.89 22.96 7.38
CA ALA A 353 12.42 24.32 7.64
C ALA A 353 12.12 24.59 9.13
N VAL A 354 11.65 23.60 9.86
CA VAL A 354 11.42 23.74 11.33
C VAL A 354 12.73 23.63 12.09
N ALA A 355 13.61 22.72 11.69
CA ALA A 355 14.94 22.57 12.28
C ALA A 355 15.77 23.85 12.15
N GLU A 356 15.83 24.45 10.98
CA GLU A 356 16.55 25.70 10.71
C GLU A 356 15.98 26.87 11.54
N ARG A 357 14.66 27.10 11.49
CA ARG A 357 14.02 28.18 12.25
C ARG A 357 14.19 28.05 13.76
N GLY A 358 14.18 26.84 14.26
CA GLY A 358 14.30 26.54 15.70
C GLY A 358 15.72 26.26 16.16
N ASN A 359 16.70 26.23 15.25
CA ASN A 359 18.07 25.76 15.50
C ASN A 359 18.08 24.39 16.23
N LEU A 360 17.31 23.40 15.66
CA LEU A 360 17.09 22.09 16.29
C LEU A 360 18.01 21.05 15.68
N GLY A 361 18.53 20.15 16.51
CA GLY A 361 19.17 18.92 16.05
C GLY A 361 18.13 17.91 15.57
N ILE A 362 18.52 17.01 14.65
CA ILE A 362 17.61 16.01 14.03
C ILE A 362 16.90 15.09 15.06
N THR A 363 17.46 14.94 16.26
CA THR A 363 16.87 14.14 17.33
C THR A 363 15.91 14.92 18.24
N ASP A 364 15.63 16.19 17.93
CA ASP A 364 14.69 16.99 18.71
C ASP A 364 13.28 16.40 18.65
N PRO A 365 12.59 16.22 19.78
CA PRO A 365 11.25 15.62 19.83
C PRO A 365 10.20 16.33 18.96
N ARG A 366 10.36 17.64 18.73
CA ARG A 366 9.44 18.42 17.87
C ARG A 366 9.53 17.96 16.41
N LEU A 367 10.71 17.57 15.92
CA LEU A 367 10.88 17.03 14.59
C LEU A 367 10.30 15.63 14.48
N ALA A 368 10.49 14.79 15.49
CA ALA A 368 9.85 13.47 15.55
C ALA A 368 8.32 13.56 15.58
N GLN A 369 7.77 14.60 16.23
CA GLN A 369 6.32 14.86 16.21
C GLN A 369 5.83 15.24 14.81
N ILE A 370 6.58 16.03 14.04
CA ILE A 370 6.25 16.37 12.64
C ILE A 370 6.26 15.11 11.80
N ASP A 371 7.30 14.28 11.93
CA ASP A 371 7.41 13.00 11.20
C ASP A 371 6.20 12.11 11.48
N LEU A 372 5.79 11.97 12.74
CA LEU A 372 4.65 11.14 13.13
C LEU A 372 3.31 11.72 12.65
N THR A 373 3.05 13.01 12.89
CA THR A 373 1.77 13.65 12.57
C THR A 373 1.55 13.84 11.08
N TYR A 374 2.60 13.76 10.26
CA TYR A 374 2.47 13.70 8.81
C TYR A 374 1.59 12.53 8.36
N HIS A 375 1.63 11.42 9.07
CA HIS A 375 0.93 10.18 8.77
C HIS A 375 -0.43 10.01 9.46
N ASP A 376 -0.88 10.99 10.26
CA ASP A 376 -2.21 10.93 10.88
C ASP A 376 -3.30 11.06 9.79
N ILE A 377 -4.12 10.01 9.65
CA ILE A 377 -5.17 9.96 8.63
C ILE A 377 -6.38 10.84 8.95
N ASN A 378 -6.42 11.47 10.12
CA ASN A 378 -7.51 12.37 10.47
C ASN A 378 -7.47 13.63 9.59
N PRO A 379 -8.54 13.92 8.81
CA PRO A 379 -8.53 15.02 7.83
C PRO A 379 -8.42 16.41 8.49
N ASP A 380 -8.78 16.57 9.76
CA ASP A 380 -8.79 17.87 10.42
C ASP A 380 -7.45 18.21 11.07
N ARG A 381 -6.72 17.21 11.60
CA ARG A 381 -5.49 17.42 12.36
C ARG A 381 -4.23 16.85 11.70
N GLY A 382 -4.37 15.89 10.77
CA GLY A 382 -3.26 15.28 10.06
C GLY A 382 -2.46 16.32 9.27
N LEU A 383 -1.14 16.30 9.43
CA LEU A 383 -0.28 17.32 8.84
C LEU A 383 -0.30 17.25 7.31
N PHE A 384 -0.29 16.04 6.71
CA PHE A 384 -0.42 15.88 5.26
C PHE A 384 -1.73 16.51 4.74
N HIS A 385 -2.86 16.26 5.39
CA HIS A 385 -4.15 16.84 5.01
C HIS A 385 -4.16 18.38 5.13
N LEU A 386 -3.47 18.92 6.14
CA LEU A 386 -3.29 20.37 6.25
C LEU A 386 -2.48 20.93 5.06
N LEU A 387 -1.44 20.21 4.61
CA LEU A 387 -0.65 20.61 3.45
C LEU A 387 -1.49 20.59 2.17
N VAL A 388 -2.33 19.57 1.96
CA VAL A 388 -3.29 19.53 0.84
C VAL A 388 -4.20 20.74 0.86
N ARG A 389 -4.83 21.06 1.99
CA ARG A 389 -5.71 22.24 2.12
C ARG A 389 -5.00 23.57 1.85
N ARG A 390 -3.69 23.64 2.04
CA ARG A 390 -2.85 24.83 1.78
C ARG A 390 -2.20 24.83 0.40
N GLY A 391 -2.52 23.87 -0.47
CA GLY A 391 -1.92 23.73 -1.79
C GLY A 391 -0.42 23.36 -1.76
N ARG A 392 0.06 22.77 -0.65
CA ARG A 392 1.46 22.35 -0.44
C ARG A 392 1.65 20.83 -0.62
N ALA A 393 0.60 20.11 -0.95
CA ALA A 393 0.63 18.74 -1.44
C ALA A 393 -0.46 18.58 -2.48
N LYS A 394 -0.13 17.93 -3.60
CA LYS A 394 -1.05 17.68 -4.70
C LYS A 394 -1.96 16.49 -4.38
N THR A 395 -3.17 16.51 -4.94
CA THR A 395 -4.08 15.36 -5.00
C THR A 395 -4.21 14.89 -6.45
N LEU A 396 -4.50 13.63 -6.63
CA LEU A 396 -4.66 12.98 -7.93
C LEU A 396 -6.13 12.58 -8.17
N ILE A 397 -6.83 12.15 -7.13
CA ILE A 397 -8.17 11.59 -7.19
C ILE A 397 -9.19 12.63 -6.69
N ASP A 398 -10.32 12.71 -7.39
CA ASP A 398 -11.43 13.56 -6.94
C ASP A 398 -11.94 13.05 -5.57
N PRO A 399 -12.10 13.92 -4.57
CA PRO A 399 -12.67 13.55 -3.28
C PRO A 399 -14.03 12.82 -3.38
N ALA A 400 -14.85 13.11 -4.37
CA ALA A 400 -16.12 12.43 -4.60
C ALA A 400 -15.90 10.97 -5.03
N GLU A 401 -14.88 10.66 -5.82
CA GLU A 401 -14.51 9.30 -6.20
C GLU A 401 -14.01 8.50 -4.98
N ILE A 402 -13.19 9.12 -4.13
CA ILE A 402 -12.73 8.50 -2.87
C ILE A 402 -13.93 8.16 -1.97
N LEU A 403 -14.89 9.09 -1.83
CA LEU A 403 -16.10 8.84 -1.05
C LEU A 403 -16.96 7.73 -1.67
N ALA A 404 -17.14 7.73 -2.98
CA ALA A 404 -17.85 6.65 -3.68
C ALA A 404 -17.15 5.29 -3.47
N ALA A 405 -15.82 5.25 -3.49
CA ALA A 405 -15.04 4.04 -3.23
C ALA A 405 -15.14 3.52 -1.79
N THR A 406 -15.69 4.28 -0.82
CA THR A 406 -16.02 3.73 0.51
C THR A 406 -17.26 2.86 0.52
N GLU A 407 -18.15 3.04 -0.46
CA GLU A 407 -19.47 2.42 -0.51
C GLU A 407 -19.62 1.43 -1.67
N GLN A 408 -18.97 1.70 -2.80
CA GLN A 408 -19.12 0.96 -4.04
C GLN A 408 -17.85 0.16 -4.35
N ALA A 409 -18.02 -1.06 -4.83
CA ALA A 409 -16.91 -1.91 -5.30
C ALA A 409 -16.44 -1.50 -6.71
N PRO A 410 -15.17 -1.80 -7.09
CA PRO A 410 -14.71 -1.66 -8.46
C PRO A 410 -15.64 -2.34 -9.45
N ALA A 411 -16.11 -1.59 -10.45
CA ALA A 411 -17.10 -2.09 -11.41
C ALA A 411 -16.50 -3.03 -12.47
N THR A 412 -15.18 -3.02 -12.63
CA THR A 412 -14.44 -3.70 -13.69
C THR A 412 -13.86 -5.05 -13.27
N THR A 413 -14.04 -5.46 -12.03
CA THR A 413 -13.49 -6.70 -11.46
C THR A 413 -14.57 -7.50 -10.74
N ARG A 414 -14.26 -8.74 -10.31
CA ARG A 414 -15.20 -9.57 -9.52
C ARG A 414 -15.62 -8.92 -8.19
N ALA A 415 -14.92 -7.89 -7.76
CA ALA A 415 -15.33 -7.09 -6.61
C ALA A 415 -16.73 -6.51 -6.78
N ALA A 416 -17.16 -6.21 -8.03
CA ALA A 416 -18.53 -5.77 -8.36
C ALA A 416 -19.59 -6.78 -7.90
N VAL A 417 -19.35 -8.07 -8.16
CA VAL A 417 -20.26 -9.15 -7.75
C VAL A 417 -20.25 -9.30 -6.23
N ARG A 418 -19.05 -9.28 -5.62
CA ARG A 418 -18.89 -9.34 -4.16
C ARG A 418 -19.57 -8.17 -3.48
N GLY A 419 -19.43 -6.94 -4.00
CA GLY A 419 -20.06 -5.75 -3.45
C GLY A 419 -21.60 -5.84 -3.43
N LYS A 420 -22.22 -6.30 -4.52
CA LYS A 420 -23.67 -6.52 -4.58
C LYS A 420 -24.15 -7.51 -3.50
N PHE A 421 -23.42 -8.63 -3.32
CA PHE A 421 -23.73 -9.61 -2.27
C PHE A 421 -23.57 -8.99 -0.85
N LEU A 422 -22.51 -8.23 -0.63
CA LEU A 422 -22.24 -7.60 0.68
C LEU A 422 -23.31 -6.57 1.04
N HIS A 423 -23.80 -5.78 0.08
CA HIS A 423 -24.92 -4.86 0.29
C HIS A 423 -26.20 -5.59 0.71
N ALA A 424 -26.54 -6.70 0.05
CA ALA A 424 -27.69 -7.51 0.42
C ALA A 424 -27.50 -8.16 1.80
N ALA A 425 -26.28 -8.63 2.11
CA ALA A 425 -25.96 -9.25 3.39
C ALA A 425 -26.04 -8.29 4.58
N GLU A 426 -25.86 -6.98 4.37
CA GLU A 426 -25.97 -5.98 5.45
C GLU A 426 -27.38 -5.85 6.03
N GLU A 427 -28.40 -6.09 5.23
CA GLU A 427 -29.81 -6.01 5.63
C GLU A 427 -30.34 -7.37 6.16
N SER A 428 -29.55 -8.43 6.00
CA SER A 428 -29.93 -9.79 6.37
C SER A 428 -29.56 -10.16 7.80
N THR A 429 -30.34 -11.03 8.40
CA THR A 429 -30.02 -11.70 9.67
C THR A 429 -29.30 -13.03 9.49
N ARG A 430 -29.21 -13.55 8.25
CA ARG A 430 -28.53 -14.80 7.94
C ARG A 430 -27.00 -14.61 7.99
N GLN A 431 -26.32 -15.64 8.48
CA GLN A 431 -24.87 -15.62 8.49
C GLN A 431 -24.29 -15.89 7.09
N THR A 432 -23.25 -15.15 6.75
CA THR A 432 -22.54 -15.27 5.49
C THR A 432 -21.07 -15.62 5.72
N THR A 433 -20.45 -16.24 4.70
CA THR A 433 -19.00 -16.42 4.60
C THR A 433 -18.54 -15.82 3.29
N VAL A 434 -17.62 -14.87 3.35
CA VAL A 434 -17.07 -14.18 2.18
C VAL A 434 -15.56 -14.30 2.19
N ASP A 435 -14.98 -14.67 1.05
CA ASP A 435 -13.57 -14.54 0.79
C ASP A 435 -13.32 -13.96 -0.62
N TRP A 436 -12.07 -13.86 -1.07
CA TRP A 436 -11.75 -13.28 -2.36
C TRP A 436 -12.43 -13.97 -3.53
N THR A 437 -12.68 -15.28 -3.41
CA THR A 437 -13.17 -16.15 -4.50
C THR A 437 -14.53 -16.76 -4.23
N ARG A 438 -15.12 -16.55 -3.05
CA ARG A 438 -16.32 -17.25 -2.60
C ARG A 438 -17.29 -16.36 -1.87
N LEU A 439 -18.56 -16.50 -2.21
CA LEU A 439 -19.70 -15.90 -1.52
C LEU A 439 -20.61 -17.04 -1.05
N LYS A 440 -21.01 -17.04 0.21
CA LYS A 440 -21.82 -18.13 0.79
C LYS A 440 -22.85 -17.59 1.78
N VAL A 441 -24.09 -18.06 1.68
CA VAL A 441 -25.11 -17.96 2.72
C VAL A 441 -25.10 -19.25 3.52
N ASN A 442 -24.84 -19.16 4.84
CA ASN A 442 -24.70 -20.31 5.72
C ASN A 442 -26.04 -20.86 6.21
N GLY A 443 -26.03 -22.10 6.72
CA GLY A 443 -27.19 -22.76 7.34
C GLY A 443 -27.99 -23.63 6.38
N GLU A 444 -29.15 -24.15 6.87
CA GLU A 444 -30.04 -24.99 6.10
C GLU A 444 -30.63 -24.21 4.92
N GLY A 445 -30.69 -24.80 3.74
CA GLY A 445 -31.10 -24.11 2.51
C GLY A 445 -30.14 -23.01 2.04
N GLY A 446 -28.92 -22.96 2.56
CA GLY A 446 -27.90 -22.00 2.10
C GLY A 446 -27.40 -22.28 0.69
N GLY A 447 -26.58 -21.35 0.16
CA GLY A 447 -26.02 -21.46 -1.19
C GLY A 447 -24.59 -20.90 -1.25
N GLU A 448 -23.92 -21.18 -2.36
CA GLU A 448 -22.53 -20.74 -2.58
C GLU A 448 -22.31 -20.34 -4.03
N LEU A 449 -21.55 -19.24 -4.22
CA LEU A 449 -21.10 -18.78 -5.53
C LEU A 449 -19.57 -18.66 -5.52
N LEU A 450 -18.91 -19.29 -6.51
CA LEU A 450 -17.47 -19.21 -6.71
C LEU A 450 -17.14 -18.20 -7.82
N LEU A 451 -16.13 -17.38 -7.57
CA LEU A 451 -15.64 -16.33 -8.47
C LEU A 451 -14.14 -16.52 -8.75
N PRO A 452 -13.73 -17.55 -9.50
CA PRO A 452 -12.31 -17.85 -9.74
C PRO A 452 -11.64 -16.84 -10.68
N ASP A 453 -12.40 -16.21 -11.59
CA ASP A 453 -11.86 -15.20 -12.50
C ASP A 453 -11.93 -13.81 -11.85
N PRO A 454 -10.77 -13.16 -11.58
CA PRO A 454 -10.75 -11.85 -10.96
C PRO A 454 -11.25 -10.72 -11.87
N PHE A 455 -11.34 -10.95 -13.19
CA PHE A 455 -11.85 -9.99 -14.17
C PHE A 455 -13.34 -10.14 -14.45
N CYS A 456 -13.99 -11.11 -13.82
CA CYS A 456 -15.41 -11.36 -14.00
C CYS A 456 -16.25 -10.29 -13.31
N THR A 457 -17.10 -9.60 -14.07
CA THR A 457 -18.05 -8.59 -13.53
C THR A 457 -19.49 -9.09 -13.49
N GLY A 458 -19.74 -10.30 -14.02
CA GLY A 458 -21.03 -10.96 -14.14
C GLY A 458 -21.08 -11.84 -15.38
N SER A 459 -22.04 -12.73 -15.42
CA SER A 459 -22.49 -13.51 -16.57
C SER A 459 -23.93 -13.94 -16.27
N PRO A 460 -24.70 -14.40 -17.26
CA PRO A 460 -26.05 -14.90 -16.97
C PRO A 460 -26.10 -15.94 -15.85
N GLU A 461 -25.12 -16.83 -15.78
CA GLU A 461 -25.03 -17.87 -14.74
C GLU A 461 -24.65 -17.28 -13.38
N ILE A 462 -23.68 -16.34 -13.33
CA ILE A 462 -23.26 -15.66 -12.11
C ILE A 462 -24.35 -14.74 -11.58
N ASP A 463 -25.01 -14.00 -12.48
CA ASP A 463 -26.10 -13.09 -12.11
C ASP A 463 -27.32 -13.87 -11.57
N ALA A 464 -27.64 -15.04 -12.15
CA ALA A 464 -28.68 -15.92 -11.63
C ALA A 464 -28.29 -16.49 -10.24
N ALA A 465 -27.09 -17.03 -10.10
CA ALA A 465 -26.62 -17.55 -8.81
C ALA A 465 -26.51 -16.46 -7.72
N LEU A 466 -26.14 -15.23 -8.10
CA LEU A 466 -26.13 -14.09 -7.20
C LEU A 466 -27.55 -13.71 -6.78
N ALA A 467 -28.52 -13.72 -7.71
CA ALA A 467 -29.93 -13.48 -7.41
C ALA A 467 -30.46 -14.52 -6.41
N ASP A 468 -30.20 -15.81 -6.65
CA ASP A 468 -30.58 -16.87 -5.70
C ASP A 468 -30.00 -16.62 -4.29
N LEU A 469 -28.72 -16.23 -4.18
CA LEU A 469 -28.09 -15.92 -2.89
C LEU A 469 -28.71 -14.67 -2.23
N THR A 470 -29.05 -13.64 -3.00
CA THR A 470 -29.67 -12.42 -2.46
C THR A 470 -31.11 -12.67 -2.01
N ASP A 471 -31.86 -13.53 -2.71
CA ASP A 471 -33.19 -13.96 -2.30
C ASP A 471 -33.13 -14.74 -0.96
N LEU A 472 -32.17 -15.66 -0.83
CA LEU A 472 -31.90 -16.34 0.45
C LEU A 472 -31.58 -15.37 1.59
N LEU A 473 -30.88 -14.27 1.32
CA LEU A 473 -30.59 -13.25 2.33
C LEU A 473 -31.81 -12.43 2.73
N ALA A 474 -32.77 -12.27 1.83
CA ALA A 474 -34.03 -11.55 2.08
C ALA A 474 -35.04 -12.38 2.88
N GLU A 475 -34.93 -13.72 2.90
CA GLU A 475 -35.81 -14.60 3.66
C GLU A 475 -35.54 -14.45 5.16
N ALA A 476 -36.62 -14.38 5.94
CA ALA A 476 -36.52 -14.45 7.40
C ALA A 476 -35.92 -15.81 7.82
N PRO A 477 -35.06 -15.87 8.84
CA PRO A 477 -34.58 -17.16 9.34
C PRO A 477 -35.76 -17.98 9.81
N ALA A 478 -35.80 -19.26 9.39
CA ALA A 478 -36.85 -20.22 9.73
C ALA A 478 -36.87 -20.53 11.25
#